data_b1a21873bde4515fc9b86ec440639b3c
#
_entry.id   b1a21873bde4515fc9b86ec440639b3c
#
_cell.length_a   1.000
_cell.length_b   1.000
_cell.length_c   1.000
_cell.angle_alpha   90.00
_cell.angle_beta   90.00
_cell.angle_gamma   90.00
#
_symmetry.space_group_name_H-M   'P 1'
#
loop_
_entity.id
_entity.type
_entity.pdbx_description
1 polymer ?
#
loop_
_entity_poly.entity_id
_entity_poly.type
_entity_poly.pdbx_seq_one_letter_code
_entity_poly.pdbx_strand_id
1 'polypeptide(L)'
;MKKIFILFIGLLSINLNAQNEIDALRYSQQNIFGSAKFNSMGGSFGALGGDFTTLSYNPAGIALYQNSELSFTPSFSMVETNTSLNGNNFTNNKFGSNISNFGFVFTSKNMDEEWKRINIGFGWNQLA
;
A
#
# COMPACT_ATOMS: atom_id res chain seq x y z
N MET A 1 17.81 31.24 35.11
CA MET A 1 16.98 30.86 33.97
C MET A 1 17.48 29.59 33.25
N LYS A 2 18.75 29.48 32.88
CA LYS A 2 19.28 28.25 32.19
C LYS A 2 19.11 26.96 32.98
N LYS A 3 19.28 26.98 34.31
CA LYS A 3 19.14 25.79 35.19
C LYS A 3 17.67 25.31 35.30
N ILE A 4 16.70 26.23 35.24
CA ILE A 4 15.26 25.90 35.27
C ILE A 4 14.85 25.27 33.94
N PHE A 5 15.42 25.71 32.83
CA PHE A 5 15.16 25.15 31.50
C PHE A 5 15.69 23.71 31.36
N ILE A 6 16.86 23.41 31.92
CA ILE A 6 17.43 22.06 31.97
C ILE A 6 16.58 21.12 32.82
N LEU A 7 16.06 21.60 33.96
CA LEU A 7 15.17 20.84 34.84
C LEU A 7 13.84 20.51 34.15
N PHE A 8 13.31 21.44 33.35
CA PHE A 8 12.07 21.25 32.59
C PHE A 8 12.22 20.24 31.47
N ILE A 9 13.37 20.25 30.77
CA ILE A 9 13.69 19.22 29.74
C ILE A 9 13.86 17.84 30.39
N GLY A 10 14.47 17.75 31.57
CA GLY A 10 14.62 16.49 32.29
C GLY A 10 13.28 15.88 32.75
N LEU A 11 12.30 16.71 33.11
CA LEU A 11 10.95 16.26 33.49
C LEU A 11 10.11 15.77 32.30
N LEU A 12 10.37 16.26 31.09
CA LEU A 12 9.69 15.79 29.86
C LEU A 12 10.15 14.39 29.45
N SER A 13 11.31 13.95 29.90
CA SER A 13 11.87 12.63 29.55
C SER A 13 11.28 11.44 30.32
N ILE A 14 10.47 11.68 31.35
CA ILE A 14 10.03 10.63 32.30
C ILE A 14 8.79 9.85 31.80
N ASN A 15 8.10 10.30 30.74
CA ASN A 15 6.82 9.72 30.31
C ASN A 15 6.85 9.13 28.88
N LEU A 16 7.96 8.65 28.41
CA LEU A 16 8.09 8.07 27.05
C LEU A 16 7.75 6.56 26.99
N ASN A 17 6.81 6.10 27.80
CA ASN A 17 6.28 4.72 27.68
C ASN A 17 5.16 4.61 26.64
N ALA A 18 5.22 5.39 25.57
CA ALA A 18 4.15 5.47 24.57
C ALA A 18 4.26 4.41 23.47
N GLN A 19 5.29 3.57 23.47
CA GLN A 19 5.48 2.55 22.43
C GLN A 19 5.26 1.16 23.02
N ASN A 20 4.11 0.57 22.68
CA ASN A 20 3.84 -0.83 22.97
C ASN A 20 4.36 -1.67 21.79
N GLU A 21 4.99 -2.82 22.07
CA GLU A 21 5.45 -3.78 21.06
C GLU A 21 4.33 -4.22 20.10
N ILE A 22 3.08 -4.27 20.59
CA ILE A 22 1.89 -4.57 19.78
C ILE A 22 1.65 -3.48 18.73
N ASP A 23 1.85 -2.21 19.06
CA ASP A 23 1.70 -1.12 18.10
C ASP A 23 2.85 -1.13 17.09
N ALA A 24 4.07 -1.41 17.53
CA ALA A 24 5.20 -1.58 16.63
C ALA A 24 4.96 -2.73 15.63
N LEU A 25 4.42 -3.86 16.09
CA LEU A 25 4.04 -4.98 15.22
C LEU A 25 2.96 -4.57 14.22
N ARG A 26 1.93 -3.85 14.68
CA ARG A 26 0.83 -3.37 13.81
C ARG A 26 1.34 -2.46 12.69
N TYR A 27 2.25 -1.53 13.01
CA TYR A 27 2.83 -0.61 12.01
C TYR A 27 3.89 -1.28 11.12
N SER A 28 4.46 -2.40 11.54
CA SER A 28 5.40 -3.17 10.71
C SER A 28 4.70 -4.10 9.71
N GLN A 29 3.41 -4.36 9.87
CA GLN A 29 2.66 -5.20 8.95
C GLN A 29 2.42 -4.43 7.64
N GLN A 30 2.93 -4.97 6.55
CA GLN A 30 2.65 -4.48 5.21
C GLN A 30 1.53 -5.31 4.61
N ASN A 31 0.41 -4.67 4.32
CA ASN A 31 -0.64 -5.28 3.53
C ASN A 31 -0.37 -5.01 2.06
N ILE A 32 -0.48 -6.05 1.24
CA ILE A 32 -0.27 -5.96 -0.20
C ILE A 32 -1.62 -5.73 -0.86
N PHE A 33 -1.82 -4.53 -1.38
CA PHE A 33 -3.01 -4.16 -2.14
C PHE A 33 -2.62 -3.81 -3.57
N GLY A 34 -3.51 -4.06 -4.52
CA GLY A 34 -3.28 -3.73 -5.91
C GLY A 34 -4.09 -4.59 -6.86
N SER A 35 -3.61 -4.72 -8.08
CA SER A 35 -4.20 -5.59 -9.09
C SER A 35 -4.18 -7.06 -8.63
N ALA A 36 -5.07 -7.88 -9.17
CA ALA A 36 -5.08 -9.31 -8.88
C ALA A 36 -3.75 -9.98 -9.25
N LYS A 37 -3.12 -9.52 -10.33
CA LYS A 37 -1.80 -9.99 -10.77
C LYS A 37 -0.72 -9.63 -9.76
N PHE A 38 -0.70 -8.39 -9.28
CA PHE A 38 0.25 -7.93 -8.26
C PHE A 38 0.11 -8.73 -6.96
N ASN A 39 -1.13 -8.94 -6.50
CA ASN A 39 -1.41 -9.68 -5.28
C ASN A 39 -1.03 -11.17 -5.40
N SER A 40 -1.29 -11.81 -6.56
CA SER A 40 -0.95 -13.21 -6.79
C SER A 40 0.55 -13.49 -6.74
N MET A 41 1.37 -12.48 -7.00
CA MET A 41 2.83 -12.55 -6.92
C MET A 41 3.39 -12.03 -5.58
N GLY A 42 2.53 -11.84 -4.58
CA GLY A 42 2.94 -11.38 -3.26
C GLY A 42 3.59 -9.99 -3.26
N GLY A 43 3.22 -9.12 -4.21
CA GLY A 43 3.79 -7.79 -4.33
C GLY A 43 5.21 -7.74 -4.92
N SER A 44 5.76 -8.84 -5.41
CA SER A 44 7.12 -8.95 -5.94
C SER A 44 7.27 -8.33 -7.33
N PHE A 45 6.79 -7.10 -7.52
CA PHE A 45 6.72 -6.41 -8.81
C PHE A 45 7.69 -5.25 -8.95
N GLY A 46 8.53 -4.97 -7.95
CA GLY A 46 9.39 -3.77 -7.96
C GLY A 46 10.29 -3.62 -9.20
N ALA A 47 10.68 -4.75 -9.82
CA ALA A 47 11.50 -4.76 -11.03
C ALA A 47 10.74 -5.15 -12.31
N LEU A 48 9.51 -5.69 -12.18
CA LEU A 48 8.81 -6.29 -13.34
C LEU A 48 8.10 -5.25 -14.19
N GLY A 49 7.46 -4.24 -13.62
CA GLY A 49 6.66 -3.27 -14.35
C GLY A 49 5.53 -3.87 -15.20
N GLY A 50 4.85 -3.04 -15.98
CA GLY A 50 3.76 -3.50 -16.85
C GLY A 50 2.52 -3.96 -16.07
N ASP A 51 2.31 -3.38 -14.89
CA ASP A 51 1.09 -3.47 -14.08
C ASP A 51 0.86 -2.11 -13.44
N PHE A 52 -0.38 -1.62 -13.44
CA PHE A 52 -0.67 -0.28 -12.95
C PHE A 52 -0.31 -0.10 -11.47
N THR A 53 -0.46 -1.13 -10.65
CA THR A 53 -0.11 -1.09 -9.23
C THR A 53 1.37 -0.81 -9.01
N THR A 54 2.22 -1.26 -9.95
CA THR A 54 3.67 -1.02 -9.84
C THR A 54 4.05 0.45 -9.82
N LEU A 55 3.21 1.33 -10.38
CA LEU A 55 3.47 2.78 -10.40
C LEU A 55 3.57 3.37 -8.99
N SER A 56 2.91 2.75 -8.01
CA SER A 56 2.98 3.17 -6.60
C SER A 56 4.30 2.76 -5.92
N TYR A 57 4.99 1.77 -6.46
CA TYR A 57 6.25 1.23 -5.91
C TYR A 57 7.47 1.62 -6.75
N ASN A 58 7.32 1.53 -8.08
CA ASN A 58 8.37 1.88 -9.03
C ASN A 58 7.75 2.52 -10.29
N PRO A 59 7.66 3.85 -10.34
CA PRO A 59 7.07 4.57 -11.47
C PRO A 59 7.73 4.26 -12.82
N ALA A 60 9.02 3.88 -12.83
CA ALA A 60 9.72 3.51 -14.05
C ALA A 60 9.10 2.30 -14.75
N GLY A 61 8.33 1.48 -14.04
CA GLY A 61 7.59 0.34 -14.59
C GLY A 61 6.57 0.70 -15.69
N ILE A 62 6.16 1.98 -15.78
CA ILE A 62 5.29 2.45 -16.86
C ILE A 62 5.95 2.34 -18.24
N ALA A 63 7.27 2.40 -18.30
CA ALA A 63 8.00 2.31 -19.58
C ALA A 63 7.84 0.95 -20.28
N LEU A 64 7.46 -0.08 -19.54
CA LEU A 64 7.27 -1.42 -20.09
C LEU A 64 5.93 -1.65 -20.79
N TYR A 65 4.99 -0.71 -20.66
CA TYR A 65 3.73 -0.80 -21.38
C TYR A 65 3.93 -0.68 -22.89
N GLN A 66 3.43 -1.66 -23.61
CA GLN A 66 3.51 -1.72 -25.08
C GLN A 66 2.21 -1.27 -25.77
N ASN A 67 1.11 -1.30 -25.03
CA ASN A 67 -0.22 -0.91 -25.48
C ASN A 67 -0.90 -0.11 -24.38
N SER A 68 -1.90 0.67 -24.77
CA SER A 68 -2.77 1.32 -23.79
C SER A 68 -3.57 0.27 -23.01
N GLU A 69 -3.75 0.49 -21.73
CA GLU A 69 -4.39 -0.46 -20.81
C GLU A 69 -5.33 0.27 -19.85
N LEU A 70 -6.49 -0.33 -19.61
CA LEU A 70 -7.39 0.04 -18.54
C LEU A 70 -7.36 -1.05 -17.48
N SER A 71 -7.05 -0.68 -16.24
CA SER A 71 -7.03 -1.56 -15.09
C SER A 71 -8.16 -1.22 -14.14
N PHE A 72 -8.92 -2.25 -13.72
CA PHE A 72 -9.97 -2.13 -12.72
C PHE A 72 -10.01 -3.40 -11.87
N THR A 73 -9.83 -3.25 -10.56
CA THR A 73 -9.77 -4.39 -9.63
C THR A 73 -10.73 -4.17 -8.45
N PRO A 74 -11.94 -4.73 -8.50
CA PRO A 74 -12.79 -4.83 -7.30
C PRO A 74 -12.19 -5.84 -6.33
N SER A 75 -12.28 -5.57 -5.04
CA SER A 75 -11.81 -6.44 -3.97
C SER A 75 -12.92 -6.72 -2.98
N PHE A 76 -13.01 -7.98 -2.57
CA PHE A 76 -13.92 -8.43 -1.54
C PHE A 76 -13.11 -9.08 -0.42
N SER A 77 -13.40 -8.72 0.80
CA SER A 77 -12.76 -9.28 1.98
C SER A 77 -13.77 -9.81 2.96
N MET A 78 -13.47 -10.93 3.57
CA MET A 78 -14.23 -11.49 4.67
C MET A 78 -13.28 -11.70 5.85
N VAL A 79 -13.55 -11.05 6.95
CA VAL A 79 -12.75 -11.15 8.17
C VAL A 79 -13.59 -11.83 9.24
N GLU A 80 -13.10 -12.95 9.73
CA GLU A 80 -13.67 -13.64 10.88
C GLU A 80 -12.80 -13.36 12.11
N THR A 81 -13.41 -12.89 13.16
CA THR A 81 -12.74 -12.63 14.43
C THR A 81 -13.30 -13.56 15.50
N ASN A 82 -12.45 -14.42 16.04
CA ASN A 82 -12.77 -15.30 17.14
C ASN A 82 -12.14 -14.77 18.44
N THR A 83 -12.96 -14.42 19.41
CA THR A 83 -12.52 -13.90 20.70
C THR A 83 -12.98 -14.81 21.81
N SER A 84 -12.09 -15.19 22.72
CA SER A 84 -12.42 -15.94 23.93
C SER A 84 -12.27 -15.04 25.15
N LEU A 85 -13.36 -14.90 25.91
CA LEU A 85 -13.40 -14.12 27.15
C LEU A 85 -14.07 -14.95 28.25
N ASN A 86 -13.37 -15.19 29.34
CA ASN A 86 -13.87 -15.95 30.51
C ASN A 86 -14.49 -17.31 30.14
N GLY A 87 -13.89 -18.02 29.18
CA GLY A 87 -14.39 -19.34 28.73
C GLY A 87 -15.53 -19.27 27.71
N ASN A 88 -16.04 -18.09 27.37
CA ASN A 88 -17.02 -17.90 26.33
C ASN A 88 -16.33 -17.50 25.01
N ASN A 89 -16.71 -18.16 23.92
CA ASN A 89 -16.19 -17.87 22.59
C ASN A 89 -17.23 -17.02 21.82
N PHE A 90 -16.72 -15.93 21.25
CA PHE A 90 -17.51 -15.04 20.40
C PHE A 90 -16.90 -15.02 19.00
N THR A 91 -17.73 -15.26 18.00
CA THR A 91 -17.33 -15.18 16.59
C THR A 91 -18.06 -14.01 15.94
N ASN A 92 -17.32 -13.15 15.28
CA ASN A 92 -17.86 -12.03 14.51
C ASN A 92 -17.30 -12.07 13.10
N ASN A 93 -18.19 -11.93 12.11
CA ASN A 93 -17.87 -11.93 10.69
C ASN A 93 -18.10 -10.53 10.12
N LYS A 94 -17.11 -9.99 9.45
CA LYS A 94 -17.22 -8.72 8.74
C LYS A 94 -16.93 -8.92 7.26
N PHE A 95 -17.89 -8.54 6.43
CA PHE A 95 -17.72 -8.45 4.98
C PHE A 95 -17.36 -7.03 4.60
N GLY A 96 -16.33 -6.89 3.74
CA GLY A 96 -15.90 -5.63 3.15
C GLY A 96 -15.85 -5.73 1.63
N SER A 97 -16.21 -4.65 0.96
CA SER A 97 -16.02 -4.49 -0.48
C SER A 97 -15.35 -3.16 -0.75
N ASN A 98 -14.36 -3.13 -1.61
CA ASN A 98 -13.66 -1.93 -2.02
C ASN A 98 -13.14 -2.06 -3.45
N ILE A 99 -12.59 -0.97 -3.98
CA ILE A 99 -11.86 -0.98 -5.25
C ILE A 99 -10.39 -0.90 -4.89
N SER A 100 -9.61 -1.94 -5.19
CA SER A 100 -8.18 -1.96 -4.89
C SER A 100 -7.35 -1.19 -5.90
N ASN A 101 -7.82 -1.14 -7.15
CA ASN A 101 -7.11 -0.47 -8.23
C ASN A 101 -8.09 0.03 -9.29
N PHE A 102 -7.83 1.23 -9.77
CA PHE A 102 -8.40 1.77 -10.99
C PHE A 102 -7.34 2.61 -11.69
N GLY A 103 -6.99 2.26 -12.91
CA GLY A 103 -5.94 2.94 -13.63
C GLY A 103 -6.11 2.88 -15.14
N PHE A 104 -5.56 3.88 -15.79
CA PHE A 104 -5.48 3.98 -17.24
C PHE A 104 -4.05 4.33 -17.64
N VAL A 105 -3.51 3.58 -18.58
CA VAL A 105 -2.22 3.85 -19.21
C VAL A 105 -2.43 4.07 -20.70
N PHE A 106 -2.02 5.23 -21.18
CA PHE A 106 -1.99 5.56 -22.60
C PHE A 106 -0.59 5.37 -23.14
N THR A 107 -0.45 4.61 -24.20
CA THR A 107 0.81 4.35 -24.90
C THR A 107 0.73 4.92 -26.32
N SER A 108 1.57 5.91 -26.62
CA SER A 108 1.77 6.40 -27.98
C SER A 108 2.92 5.66 -28.65
N LYS A 109 2.67 5.12 -29.83
CA LYS A 109 3.67 4.52 -30.73
C LYS A 109 3.97 5.51 -31.83
N ASN A 110 5.12 5.42 -32.47
CA ASN A 110 5.56 6.27 -33.59
C ASN A 110 6.06 7.65 -33.18
N MET A 111 7.13 7.65 -32.45
CA MET A 111 7.98 8.82 -32.33
C MET A 111 9.30 8.52 -33.04
N ASP A 112 10.02 9.57 -33.39
CA ASP A 112 11.27 9.55 -34.15
C ASP A 112 12.29 8.51 -33.67
N GLU A 113 13.36 8.32 -34.41
CA GLU A 113 14.35 7.27 -34.14
C GLU A 113 14.90 7.27 -32.70
N GLU A 114 14.87 8.43 -32.03
CA GLU A 114 15.32 8.59 -30.62
C GLU A 114 14.25 8.19 -29.60
N TRP A 115 12.96 8.42 -29.89
CA TRP A 115 11.83 8.17 -28.97
C TRP A 115 10.93 7.05 -29.48
N LYS A 116 11.09 5.87 -28.96
CA LYS A 116 10.31 4.70 -29.40
C LYS A 116 8.86 4.72 -28.91
N ARG A 117 8.61 5.31 -27.73
CA ARG A 117 7.30 5.32 -27.07
C ARG A 117 7.21 6.41 -26.01
N ILE A 118 6.00 6.95 -25.81
CA ILE A 118 5.65 7.72 -24.64
C ILE A 118 4.49 7.02 -23.95
N ASN A 119 4.64 6.78 -22.65
CA ASN A 119 3.63 6.19 -21.80
C ASN A 119 3.21 7.19 -20.74
N ILE A 120 1.91 7.44 -20.63
CA ILE A 120 1.31 8.32 -19.63
C ILE A 120 0.25 7.50 -18.92
N GLY A 121 0.32 7.45 -17.58
CA GLY A 121 -0.65 6.73 -16.77
C GLY A 121 -1.21 7.62 -15.67
N PHE A 122 -2.48 7.42 -15.37
CA PHE A 122 -3.13 8.01 -14.21
C PHE A 122 -4.17 7.05 -13.64
N GLY A 123 -4.42 7.18 -12.36
CA GLY A 123 -5.39 6.34 -11.66
C GLY A 123 -5.19 6.37 -10.17
N TRP A 124 -5.78 5.39 -9.52
CA TRP A 124 -5.77 5.25 -8.08
C TRP A 124 -5.44 3.80 -7.68
N ASN A 125 -4.55 3.66 -6.71
CA ASN A 125 -4.23 2.42 -6.03
C ASN A 125 -4.54 2.55 -4.55
N GLN A 126 -5.19 1.56 -3.97
CA GLN A 126 -5.28 1.43 -2.54
C GLN A 126 -3.87 1.10 -2.01
N LEU A 127 -3.39 1.94 -1.10
CA LEU A 127 -2.20 1.68 -0.29
C LEU A 127 -2.64 1.23 1.10
N ALA A 128 -1.77 0.55 1.83
CA ALA A 128 -2.07 0.06 3.18
C ALA A 128 -2.41 1.17 4.16
#